data_dc776fa67a86468ab1cd7d648afa3ebd
#
_entry.id   dc776fa67a86468ab1cd7d648afa3ebd
#
_cell.length_a   1.000
_cell.length_b   1.000
_cell.length_c   1.000
_cell.angle_alpha   90.00
_cell.angle_beta   90.00
_cell.angle_gamma   90.00
#
_symmetry.space_group_name_H-M   'P 1'
#
loop_
_entity.id
_entity.type
_entity.pdbx_description
1 polymer ?
#
loop_
_entity_poly.entity_id
_entity_poly.type
_entity_poly.pdbx_seq_one_letter_code
_entity_poly.pdbx_strand_id
1 'polypeptide(L)'
;MRSPNQGMEGLTITPDDSTLVGIMQSALKTPGLEGSAKPVPLARIVTVSLATKAVKEYLYPLANPAETKVAVSEITALSNTLFLVDERDGELQPRGNKKVYIADIADATDVGPGANVPGGVYRADAGGLQLDGKPVETLVGVSSDVAAVDKLRSLASPSHPSR
;
A
#
# COMPACT_ATOMS: atom_id res chain seq x y z
N MET A 1 11.20 12.25 -0.34
CA MET A 1 12.18 11.76 0.67
C MET A 1 11.42 11.02 1.77
N ARG A 2 11.90 9.87 2.27
CA ARG A 2 11.26 9.18 3.39
C ARG A 2 11.38 9.99 4.68
N SER A 3 10.39 9.88 5.56
CA SER A 3 10.52 10.39 6.93
C SER A 3 11.56 9.56 7.71
N PRO A 4 12.29 10.17 8.67
CA PRO A 4 13.20 9.42 9.50
C PRO A 4 12.50 8.24 10.18
N ASN A 5 13.14 7.07 10.17
CA ASN A 5 12.63 5.84 10.77
C ASN A 5 11.27 5.33 10.19
N GLN A 6 11.00 5.65 8.92
CA GLN A 6 9.83 5.22 8.19
C GLN A 6 10.25 4.83 6.77
N GLY A 7 10.72 3.61 6.62
CA GLY A 7 11.22 3.06 5.36
C GLY A 7 10.19 2.17 4.65
N MET A 8 10.71 1.27 3.86
CA MET A 8 9.96 0.14 3.31
C MET A 8 9.86 -0.92 4.41
N GLU A 9 8.65 -1.36 4.72
CA GLU A 9 8.39 -2.28 5.83
C GLU A 9 8.04 -3.69 5.35
N GLY A 10 7.50 -3.81 4.14
CA GLY A 10 7.17 -5.09 3.57
C GLY A 10 7.75 -5.27 2.18
N LEU A 11 8.12 -6.50 1.84
CA LEU A 11 8.64 -6.89 0.53
C LEU A 11 8.17 -8.29 0.17
N THR A 12 7.56 -8.43 -1.00
CA THR A 12 7.08 -9.70 -1.52
C THR A 12 7.40 -9.85 -3.01
N ILE A 13 7.27 -11.05 -3.54
CA ILE A 13 7.33 -11.33 -4.97
C ILE A 13 5.96 -11.84 -5.44
N THR A 14 5.55 -11.49 -6.66
CA THR A 14 4.32 -12.02 -7.26
C THR A 14 4.43 -13.53 -7.50
N PRO A 15 3.29 -14.29 -7.48
CA PRO A 15 3.31 -15.75 -7.63
C PRO A 15 3.88 -16.28 -8.95
N ASP A 16 3.97 -15.44 -9.97
CA ASP A 16 4.62 -15.75 -11.25
C ASP A 16 6.12 -15.44 -11.27
N ASP A 17 6.70 -15.07 -10.11
CA ASP A 17 8.10 -14.70 -9.95
C ASP A 17 8.57 -13.53 -10.86
N SER A 18 7.65 -12.73 -11.39
CA SER A 18 7.97 -11.68 -12.36
C SER A 18 8.22 -10.30 -11.76
N THR A 19 7.61 -10.02 -10.60
CA THR A 19 7.54 -8.67 -10.04
C THR A 19 7.84 -8.66 -8.55
N LEU A 20 8.81 -7.85 -8.16
CA LEU A 20 9.09 -7.53 -6.77
C LEU A 20 8.16 -6.39 -6.33
N VAL A 21 7.54 -6.53 -5.17
CA VAL A 21 6.57 -5.56 -4.65
C VAL A 21 6.93 -5.16 -3.24
N GLY A 22 7.08 -3.87 -3.02
CA GLY A 22 7.35 -3.31 -1.70
C GLY A 22 6.33 -2.27 -1.29
N ILE A 23 6.17 -2.05 0.01
CA ILE A 23 5.28 -1.02 0.55
C ILE A 23 6.00 -0.17 1.57
N MET A 24 5.75 1.15 1.50
CA MET A 24 6.27 2.11 2.47
C MET A 24 5.45 2.09 3.76
N GLN A 25 6.09 2.29 4.91
CA GLN A 25 5.44 2.37 6.22
C GLN A 25 4.38 3.47 6.29
N SER A 26 4.67 4.61 5.69
CA SER A 26 3.82 5.80 5.69
C SER A 26 4.07 6.64 4.45
N ALA A 27 3.37 7.78 4.36
CA ALA A 27 3.57 8.74 3.28
C ALA A 27 5.02 9.21 3.17
N LEU A 28 5.47 9.43 1.95
CA LEU A 28 6.73 10.10 1.66
C LEU A 28 6.59 11.61 1.91
N LYS A 29 7.67 12.22 2.42
CA LYS A 29 7.77 13.68 2.46
C LYS A 29 8.04 14.19 1.04
N THR A 30 7.02 14.75 0.42
CA THR A 30 7.10 15.35 -0.92
C THR A 30 7.37 16.85 -0.84
N PRO A 31 7.88 17.47 -1.91
CA PRO A 31 7.97 18.94 -1.99
C PRO A 31 6.60 19.58 -1.74
N GLY A 32 6.55 20.63 -0.93
CA GLY A 32 5.30 21.32 -0.58
C GLY A 32 4.52 20.73 0.59
N LEU A 33 4.91 19.55 1.10
CA LEU A 33 4.36 19.02 2.35
C LEU A 33 5.09 19.68 3.54
N GLU A 34 4.39 20.54 4.25
CA GLU A 34 4.89 21.13 5.50
C GLU A 34 4.67 20.18 6.67
N GLY A 35 5.63 20.13 7.58
CA GLY A 35 5.53 19.30 8.79
C GLY A 35 5.83 17.81 8.57
N SER A 36 5.15 16.96 9.33
CA SER A 36 5.33 15.50 9.32
C SER A 36 4.49 14.85 8.25
N ALA A 37 5.04 13.88 7.52
CA ALA A 37 4.28 13.04 6.60
C ALA A 37 3.47 11.94 7.30
N LYS A 38 3.69 11.68 8.61
CA LYS A 38 3.02 10.61 9.36
C LYS A 38 1.48 10.66 9.33
N PRO A 39 0.83 11.83 9.48
CA PRO A 39 -0.63 11.89 9.46
C PRO A 39 -1.23 11.86 8.04
N VAL A 40 -0.41 11.87 6.99
CA VAL A 40 -0.89 11.79 5.61
C VAL A 40 -1.43 10.39 5.34
N PRO A 41 -2.71 10.22 4.92
CA PRO A 41 -3.35 8.93 4.80
C PRO A 41 -3.00 8.18 3.51
N LEU A 42 -1.74 8.25 3.10
CA LEU A 42 -1.26 7.60 1.88
C LEU A 42 0.13 7.01 2.08
N ALA A 43 0.24 5.72 1.85
CA ALA A 43 1.52 5.06 1.65
C ALA A 43 1.77 4.82 0.15
N ARG A 44 2.92 4.26 -0.21
CA ARG A 44 3.22 3.86 -1.60
C ARG A 44 3.49 2.38 -1.66
N ILE A 45 2.83 1.72 -2.61
CA ILE A 45 3.24 0.41 -3.12
C ILE A 45 4.16 0.67 -4.31
N VAL A 46 5.31 0.01 -4.32
CA VAL A 46 6.31 0.09 -5.40
C VAL A 46 6.42 -1.29 -6.02
N THR A 47 6.34 -1.37 -7.34
CA THR A 47 6.55 -2.61 -8.07
C THR A 47 7.76 -2.48 -8.99
N VAL A 48 8.56 -3.54 -9.08
CA VAL A 48 9.74 -3.61 -9.95
C VAL A 48 9.66 -4.88 -10.78
N SER A 49 9.54 -4.74 -12.09
CA SER A 49 9.64 -5.87 -13.01
C SER A 49 11.04 -6.45 -12.97
N LEU A 50 11.17 -7.74 -12.67
CA LEU A 50 12.48 -8.41 -12.60
C LEU A 50 13.14 -8.54 -13.98
N ALA A 51 12.35 -8.65 -15.04
CA ALA A 51 12.83 -8.75 -16.40
C ALA A 51 13.31 -7.40 -16.96
N THR A 52 12.44 -6.36 -16.89
CA THR A 52 12.70 -5.08 -17.55
C THR A 52 13.29 -4.02 -16.64
N LYS A 53 13.29 -4.25 -15.31
CA LYS A 53 13.64 -3.27 -14.26
C LYS A 53 12.72 -2.04 -14.25
N ALA A 54 11.61 -2.09 -14.96
CA ALA A 54 10.60 -1.03 -14.92
C ALA A 54 10.04 -0.90 -13.50
N VAL A 55 9.92 0.33 -13.04
CA VAL A 55 9.40 0.68 -11.71
C VAL A 55 8.06 1.37 -11.89
N LYS A 56 7.05 0.93 -11.12
CA LYS A 56 5.78 1.61 -10.99
C LYS A 56 5.48 1.87 -9.53
N GLU A 57 4.70 2.91 -9.26
CA GLU A 57 4.28 3.27 -7.91
C GLU A 57 2.77 3.50 -7.88
N TYR A 58 2.14 3.09 -6.78
CA TYR A 58 0.70 3.24 -6.57
C TYR A 58 0.43 3.84 -5.19
N LEU A 59 -0.63 4.63 -5.07
CA LEU A 59 -1.00 5.27 -3.81
C LEU A 59 -1.97 4.37 -3.04
N TYR A 60 -1.52 3.89 -1.90
CA TYR A 60 -2.28 3.05 -0.97
C TYR A 60 -2.91 3.93 0.12
N PRO A 61 -4.27 3.93 0.26
CA PRO A 61 -4.95 4.70 1.29
C PRO A 61 -4.84 4.02 2.65
N LEU A 62 -4.24 4.71 3.63
CA LEU A 62 -4.15 4.27 5.02
C LEU A 62 -5.44 4.56 5.78
N ALA A 63 -5.78 3.71 6.77
CA ALA A 63 -6.94 3.85 7.63
C ALA A 63 -6.78 4.98 8.66
N ASN A 64 -6.90 6.23 8.21
CA ASN A 64 -6.86 7.44 9.03
C ASN A 64 -5.69 7.51 10.05
N PRO A 65 -4.44 7.61 9.60
CA PRO A 65 -3.28 7.60 10.50
C PRO A 65 -3.20 8.80 11.45
N ALA A 66 -3.91 9.89 11.16
CA ALA A 66 -3.99 11.05 12.04
C ALA A 66 -4.65 10.70 13.39
N GLU A 67 -5.71 9.89 13.35
CA GLU A 67 -6.46 9.46 14.54
C GLU A 67 -5.93 8.15 15.10
N THR A 68 -5.75 7.16 14.25
CA THR A 68 -5.44 5.78 14.64
C THR A 68 -3.95 5.52 14.85
N LYS A 69 -3.09 6.42 14.35
CA LYS A 69 -1.62 6.28 14.34
C LYS A 69 -1.14 4.99 13.66
N VAL A 70 -1.98 4.40 12.82
CA VAL A 70 -1.59 3.20 12.05
C VAL A 70 -0.53 3.54 11.01
N ALA A 71 0.29 2.55 10.75
CA ALA A 71 1.26 2.53 9.68
C ALA A 71 1.32 1.12 9.10
N VAL A 72 1.82 1.00 7.89
CA VAL A 72 2.02 -0.32 7.28
C VAL A 72 3.15 -1.05 7.97
N SER A 73 3.01 -2.35 8.11
CA SER A 73 3.97 -3.26 8.72
C SER A 73 4.42 -4.38 7.79
N GLU A 74 3.58 -4.78 6.84
CA GLU A 74 3.89 -5.88 5.93
C GLU A 74 3.03 -5.83 4.66
N ILE A 75 3.52 -6.46 3.59
CA ILE A 75 2.78 -6.76 2.37
C ILE A 75 3.10 -8.19 1.90
N THR A 76 2.06 -8.95 1.52
CA THR A 76 2.21 -10.31 0.99
C THR A 76 1.39 -10.48 -0.28
N ALA A 77 1.99 -10.98 -1.34
CA ALA A 77 1.30 -11.21 -2.61
C ALA A 77 0.35 -12.42 -2.52
N LEU A 78 -0.88 -12.23 -3.02
CA LEU A 78 -1.89 -13.28 -3.22
C LEU A 78 -2.04 -13.63 -4.70
N SER A 79 -1.86 -12.63 -5.55
CA SER A 79 -1.81 -12.76 -7.00
C SER A 79 -0.83 -11.72 -7.57
N ASN A 80 -0.81 -11.54 -8.88
CA ASN A 80 0.03 -10.51 -9.50
C ASN A 80 -0.48 -9.08 -9.25
N THR A 81 -1.71 -8.91 -8.75
CA THR A 81 -2.32 -7.60 -8.48
C THR A 81 -2.95 -7.48 -7.10
N LEU A 82 -3.18 -8.61 -6.41
CA LEU A 82 -3.80 -8.67 -5.09
C LEU A 82 -2.76 -8.94 -4.02
N PHE A 83 -2.83 -8.17 -2.93
CA PHE A 83 -1.90 -8.26 -1.80
C PHE A 83 -2.65 -8.22 -0.48
N LEU A 84 -2.10 -8.87 0.55
CA LEU A 84 -2.42 -8.59 1.95
C LEU A 84 -1.52 -7.49 2.46
N VAL A 85 -2.10 -6.50 3.12
CA VAL A 85 -1.38 -5.40 3.78
C VAL A 85 -1.75 -5.38 5.26
N ASP A 86 -0.73 -5.46 6.12
CA ASP A 86 -0.91 -5.32 7.57
C ASP A 86 -0.73 -3.85 7.98
N GLU A 87 -1.79 -3.27 8.56
CA GLU A 87 -1.77 -1.95 9.18
C GLU A 87 -1.83 -2.10 10.69
N ARG A 88 -0.91 -1.45 11.39
CA ARG A 88 -0.89 -1.45 12.85
C ARG A 88 -0.41 -0.13 13.44
N ASP A 89 -0.87 0.16 14.65
CA ASP A 89 -0.30 1.14 15.55
C ASP A 89 0.78 0.50 16.46
N GLY A 90 1.37 1.29 17.36
CA GLY A 90 2.35 0.83 18.35
C GLY A 90 1.74 0.25 19.63
N GLU A 91 0.41 0.26 19.79
CA GLU A 91 -0.24 -0.13 21.03
C GLU A 91 -0.39 -1.65 21.14
N LEU A 92 -0.43 -2.15 22.39
CA LEU A 92 -0.72 -3.55 22.66
C LEU A 92 -2.23 -3.80 22.76
N GLN A 93 -2.65 -5.04 22.44
CA GLN A 93 -4.03 -5.45 22.64
C GLN A 93 -4.42 -5.36 24.15
N PRO A 94 -5.68 -5.03 24.49
CA PRO A 94 -6.84 -4.85 23.58
C PRO A 94 -6.99 -3.43 22.97
N ARG A 95 -6.09 -2.51 23.25
CA ARG A 95 -6.18 -1.11 22.77
C ARG A 95 -5.57 -0.88 21.40
N GLY A 96 -4.78 -1.83 20.93
CA GLY A 96 -4.10 -1.71 19.64
C GLY A 96 -5.03 -1.79 18.44
N ASN A 97 -4.75 -0.99 17.42
CA ASN A 97 -5.41 -1.05 16.13
C ASN A 97 -4.54 -1.87 15.18
N LYS A 98 -4.97 -3.10 14.90
CA LYS A 98 -4.27 -4.08 14.06
C LYS A 98 -5.26 -4.62 13.05
N LYS A 99 -5.01 -4.40 11.77
CA LYS A 99 -5.92 -4.81 10.69
C LYS A 99 -5.14 -5.32 9.49
N VAL A 100 -5.69 -6.31 8.84
CA VAL A 100 -5.18 -6.79 7.55
C VAL A 100 -6.21 -6.43 6.48
N TYR A 101 -5.73 -5.82 5.41
CA TYR A 101 -6.52 -5.42 4.27
C TYR A 101 -6.11 -6.21 3.02
N ILE A 102 -7.06 -6.38 2.10
CA ILE A 102 -6.74 -6.78 0.73
C ILE A 102 -6.56 -5.50 -0.08
N ALA A 103 -5.43 -5.39 -0.74
CA ALA A 103 -5.08 -4.30 -1.63
C ALA A 103 -5.06 -4.81 -3.07
N ASP A 104 -5.75 -4.12 -3.99
CA ASP A 104 -5.78 -4.44 -5.42
C ASP A 104 -5.19 -3.27 -6.23
N ILE A 105 -4.15 -3.55 -7.00
CA ILE A 105 -3.49 -2.55 -7.85
C ILE A 105 -3.91 -2.66 -9.34
N ALA A 106 -4.83 -3.56 -9.70
CA ALA A 106 -5.17 -3.82 -11.10
C ALA A 106 -5.59 -2.56 -11.86
N ASP A 107 -6.43 -1.72 -11.24
CA ASP A 107 -6.96 -0.49 -11.83
C ASP A 107 -6.31 0.78 -11.25
N ALA A 108 -5.30 0.63 -10.38
CA ALA A 108 -4.67 1.76 -9.73
C ALA A 108 -3.80 2.57 -10.71
N THR A 109 -3.84 3.88 -10.60
CA THR A 109 -3.03 4.78 -11.41
C THR A 109 -1.55 4.68 -11.04
N ASP A 110 -0.69 4.39 -12.02
CA ASP A 110 0.75 4.46 -11.84
C ASP A 110 1.19 5.91 -11.68
N VAL A 111 1.80 6.20 -10.54
CA VAL A 111 2.34 7.53 -10.18
C VAL A 111 3.87 7.51 -10.09
N GLY A 112 4.49 6.47 -10.61
CA GLY A 112 5.94 6.26 -10.55
C GLY A 112 6.73 7.13 -11.51
N PRO A 113 8.07 7.03 -11.47
CA PRO A 113 8.96 7.88 -12.27
C PRO A 113 8.80 7.74 -13.78
N GLY A 114 8.28 6.60 -14.25
CA GLY A 114 8.05 6.33 -15.67
C GLY A 114 6.62 6.63 -16.14
N ALA A 115 5.74 7.07 -15.23
CA ALA A 115 4.36 7.38 -15.55
C ALA A 115 4.22 8.73 -16.27
N ASN A 116 3.11 8.89 -17.00
CA ASN A 116 2.77 10.19 -17.61
C ASN A 116 2.44 11.27 -16.55
N VAL A 117 2.33 10.87 -15.29
CA VAL A 117 2.08 11.74 -14.14
C VAL A 117 3.09 11.39 -13.04
N PRO A 118 4.37 11.76 -13.19
CA PRO A 118 5.40 11.41 -12.23
C PRO A 118 5.24 12.16 -10.90
N GLY A 119 5.48 11.43 -9.81
CA GLY A 119 5.87 12.03 -8.55
C GLY A 119 4.81 12.72 -7.71
N GLY A 120 3.61 12.20 -7.64
CA GLY A 120 2.49 12.75 -6.88
C GLY A 120 2.83 13.62 -5.68
N VAL A 121 2.46 14.89 -5.74
CA VAL A 121 2.42 15.77 -4.58
C VAL A 121 1.04 15.63 -3.94
N TYR A 122 0.99 15.07 -2.74
CA TYR A 122 -0.22 15.11 -1.95
C TYR A 122 -0.48 16.54 -1.47
N ARG A 123 -1.60 17.09 -1.88
CA ARG A 123 -2.13 18.33 -1.32
C ARG A 123 -3.44 18.02 -0.62
N ALA A 124 -3.50 18.26 0.67
CA ALA A 124 -4.70 18.15 1.49
C ALA A 124 -5.53 19.43 1.43
N ASP A 125 -5.68 20.02 0.25
CA ASP A 125 -6.58 21.15 0.08
C ASP A 125 -7.97 20.71 -0.39
N ALA A 126 -8.90 21.65 -0.53
CA ALA A 126 -10.30 21.39 -0.80
C ALA A 126 -10.63 20.59 -2.08
N GLY A 127 -9.62 20.22 -2.85
CA GLY A 127 -9.74 19.42 -4.08
C GLY A 127 -9.42 17.93 -3.92
N GLY A 128 -9.08 17.48 -2.71
CA GLY A 128 -8.69 16.08 -2.47
C GLY A 128 -7.27 15.75 -2.93
N LEU A 129 -7.03 14.50 -3.30
CA LEU A 129 -5.73 14.01 -3.71
C LEU A 129 -5.38 14.52 -5.10
N GLN A 130 -4.22 15.17 -5.24
CA GLN A 130 -3.77 15.69 -6.52
C GLN A 130 -2.33 15.27 -6.85
N LEU A 131 -2.09 14.98 -8.12
CA LEU A 131 -0.78 14.77 -8.74
C LEU A 131 -0.49 15.95 -9.66
N ASP A 132 0.53 16.75 -9.35
CA ASP A 132 0.87 17.97 -10.12
C ASP A 132 -0.34 18.89 -10.41
N GLY A 133 -1.24 19.02 -9.41
CA GLY A 133 -2.46 19.81 -9.54
C GLY A 133 -3.59 19.13 -10.31
N LYS A 134 -3.44 17.86 -10.71
CA LYS A 134 -4.50 17.04 -11.32
C LYS A 134 -5.02 16.00 -10.34
N PRO A 135 -6.32 15.70 -10.34
CA PRO A 135 -6.88 14.63 -9.53
C PRO A 135 -6.20 13.29 -9.84
N VAL A 136 -5.95 12.49 -8.81
CA VAL A 136 -5.57 11.08 -8.99
C VAL A 136 -6.83 10.31 -9.36
N GLU A 137 -6.84 9.69 -10.52
CA GLU A 137 -8.04 9.05 -11.06
C GLU A 137 -8.41 7.81 -10.27
N THR A 138 -7.42 7.00 -9.86
CA THR A 138 -7.69 5.74 -9.16
C THR A 138 -6.62 5.42 -8.13
N LEU A 139 -7.02 5.28 -6.88
CA LEU A 139 -6.20 4.74 -5.80
C LEU A 139 -6.17 3.20 -5.85
N VAL A 140 -5.27 2.61 -5.07
CA VAL A 140 -5.31 1.17 -4.79
C VAL A 140 -6.66 0.81 -4.18
N GLY A 141 -7.33 -0.17 -4.73
CA GLY A 141 -8.57 -0.72 -4.16
C GLY A 141 -8.27 -1.41 -2.82
N VAL A 142 -8.99 -1.05 -1.77
CA VAL A 142 -8.80 -1.63 -0.43
C VAL A 142 -10.11 -2.22 0.06
N SER A 143 -10.06 -3.48 0.51
CA SER A 143 -11.21 -4.18 1.09
C SER A 143 -10.82 -4.80 2.42
N SER A 144 -11.69 -4.59 3.42
CA SER A 144 -11.65 -5.27 4.72
C SER A 144 -12.80 -6.26 4.88
N ASP A 145 -13.42 -6.67 3.77
CA ASP A 145 -14.56 -7.57 3.80
C ASP A 145 -14.16 -8.93 4.39
N VAL A 146 -14.89 -9.36 5.40
CA VAL A 146 -14.71 -10.65 6.07
C VAL A 146 -14.84 -11.81 5.07
N ALA A 147 -15.69 -11.69 4.07
CA ALA A 147 -15.82 -12.69 3.00
C ALA A 147 -14.54 -12.85 2.17
N ALA A 148 -13.79 -11.77 1.97
CA ALA A 148 -12.48 -11.82 1.32
C ALA A 148 -11.44 -12.53 2.21
N VAL A 149 -11.46 -12.29 3.52
CA VAL A 149 -10.60 -12.99 4.49
C VAL A 149 -10.94 -14.48 4.58
N ASP A 150 -12.22 -14.86 4.53
CA ASP A 150 -12.65 -16.26 4.52
C ASP A 150 -12.26 -16.99 3.23
N LYS A 151 -12.30 -16.28 2.08
CA LYS A 151 -11.79 -16.80 0.81
C LYS A 151 -10.28 -17.07 0.88
N LEU A 152 -9.53 -16.22 1.58
CA LEU A 152 -8.10 -16.42 1.81
C LEU A 152 -7.82 -17.60 2.71
N ARG A 153 -8.62 -17.82 3.77
CA ARG A 153 -8.51 -19.01 4.62
C ARG A 153 -8.76 -20.30 3.83
N SER A 154 -9.70 -20.29 2.90
CA SER A 154 -9.98 -21.45 2.02
C SER A 154 -8.85 -21.73 1.04
N LEU A 155 -8.12 -20.72 0.59
CA LEU A 155 -6.96 -20.87 -0.30
C LEU A 155 -5.69 -21.30 0.45
N ALA A 156 -5.56 -20.88 1.71
CA ALA A 156 -4.42 -21.21 2.57
C ALA A 156 -4.52 -22.60 3.23
N SER A 157 -5.68 -23.28 3.15
CA SER A 157 -5.82 -24.67 3.60
C SER A 157 -5.33 -25.60 2.49
N PRO A 158 -4.12 -26.19 2.59
CA PRO A 158 -3.72 -27.22 1.65
C PRO A 158 -4.73 -28.38 1.77
N SER A 159 -5.38 -28.71 0.66
CA SER A 159 -6.08 -29.98 0.54
C SER A 159 -5.03 -31.08 0.75
N HIS A 160 -4.93 -31.59 1.98
CA HIS A 160 -4.21 -32.83 2.21
C HIS A 160 -5.01 -33.93 1.52
N PRO A 161 -4.45 -34.58 0.49
CA PRO A 161 -5.07 -35.80 0.00
C PRO A 161 -5.02 -36.81 1.16
N SER A 162 -6.18 -37.23 1.61
CA SER A 162 -6.30 -38.36 2.50
C SER A 162 -5.60 -39.56 1.89
N ARG A 163 -4.58 -40.03 2.56
CA ARG A 163 -3.98 -41.36 2.31
C ARG A 163 -4.92 -42.44 2.77
#